data_13a4ded112cd0f598959716ef710d23c
#
_entry.id   13a4ded112cd0f598959716ef710d23c
#
_cell.length_a   1.000
_cell.length_b   1.000
_cell.length_c   1.000
_cell.angle_alpha   90.00
_cell.angle_beta   90.00
_cell.angle_gamma   90.00
#
_symmetry.space_group_name_H-M   'P 1'
#
loop_
_entity.id
_entity.type
_entity.pdbx_description
1 polymer ?
#
loop_
_entity_poly.entity_id
_entity_poly.type
_entity_poly.pdbx_seq_one_letter_code
_entity_poly.pdbx_strand_id
1 'polypeptide(L)'
;MTLGSFLHNLRIPFKGHILTAIGIAILSAFGMKWRTSGMFYRAGLTSAMLKAFSPSPKVVVPMVAITIEGFLFELGTRILGRNVIGFLVSGGLAMQWAVLHKVIRLLILYGASIYTVYEQLFEKAATGLELPFINPVYGIVFVFALSFVVGAGASAVGCAAAAKSNGSDEPITFGTKGAAPAGSMMQGCAGRHSLLWLLLHIAVIAVVVGFMDKSEWLAYILLVYSLAVSVRYRNFLKRFASWKIWLPIFVISFVSGFVLKSPEGKFISTPGFLEGIRLAVRAFVTTCALSGLVSEMGHPLIAGFFRRRYGDRIDSVLSVAWGTVNTVAPSVKVRTLIKNPVKGIAGMMDSVLSSDRKRAILITGEVNGGKTTFLKAFLSTLPSDAEVRGFVAEAVFEDGTKTGYSITDVRTGESAELCRRTKDGFYFEPAGLAFGEKCMGEAPYKNMYAVFDEVGHYEMRGGGWDTLIKKVTTGGAAPVIAVRRSLVDKVCGRYGLVNAEIYDVDNIKVQAVEPAV
;
A
#
# COMPACT_ATOMS: atom_id res chain seq x y z
N MET A 1 -0.73 -12.74 -2.49
CA MET A 1 -2.16 -12.38 -2.28
C MET A 1 -2.25 -11.22 -1.31
N THR A 2 -2.95 -10.15 -1.65
CA THR A 2 -3.16 -9.04 -0.70
C THR A 2 -4.12 -9.44 0.41
N LEU A 3 -3.95 -8.86 1.61
CA LEU A 3 -4.86 -9.08 2.77
C LEU A 3 -6.34 -8.91 2.38
N GLY A 4 -6.63 -7.93 1.51
CA GLY A 4 -7.98 -7.69 1.00
C GLY A 4 -8.53 -8.84 0.15
N SER A 5 -7.70 -9.50 -0.67
CA SER A 5 -8.10 -10.68 -1.45
C SER A 5 -8.33 -11.88 -0.54
N PHE A 6 -7.51 -12.05 0.49
CA PHE A 6 -7.66 -13.09 1.50
C PHE A 6 -8.97 -12.94 2.28
N LEU A 7 -9.26 -11.76 2.80
CA LEU A 7 -10.51 -11.46 3.52
C LEU A 7 -11.74 -11.52 2.60
N HIS A 8 -11.58 -11.25 1.29
CA HIS A 8 -12.66 -11.40 0.31
C HIS A 8 -13.04 -12.87 0.11
N ASN A 9 -12.06 -13.76 0.05
CA ASN A 9 -12.28 -15.18 -0.15
C ASN A 9 -12.89 -15.88 1.08
N LEU A 10 -12.58 -15.42 2.29
CA LEU A 10 -13.10 -15.97 3.55
C LEU A 10 -14.57 -15.60 3.84
N ARG A 11 -15.24 -14.82 2.97
CA ARG A 11 -16.65 -14.36 3.14
C ARG A 11 -16.97 -13.74 4.51
N ILE A 12 -15.99 -13.12 5.16
CA ILE A 12 -16.15 -12.53 6.50
C ILE A 12 -17.15 -11.37 6.42
N PRO A 13 -18.20 -11.33 7.27
CA PRO A 13 -19.05 -10.15 7.40
C PRO A 13 -18.23 -8.95 7.89
N PHE A 14 -18.66 -7.73 7.55
CA PHE A 14 -17.98 -6.48 7.96
C PHE A 14 -16.52 -6.30 7.50
N LYS A 15 -16.05 -7.06 6.50
CA LYS A 15 -14.67 -6.98 5.96
C LYS A 15 -14.20 -5.55 5.64
N GLY A 16 -15.11 -4.66 5.21
CA GLY A 16 -14.80 -3.25 4.97
C GLY A 16 -14.35 -2.54 6.24
N HIS A 17 -15.10 -2.72 7.35
CA HIS A 17 -14.76 -2.10 8.64
C HIS A 17 -13.43 -2.62 9.19
N ILE A 18 -13.14 -3.91 9.02
CA ILE A 18 -11.86 -4.52 9.44
C ILE A 18 -10.71 -3.91 8.65
N LEU A 19 -10.85 -3.77 7.33
CA LEU A 19 -9.82 -3.15 6.49
C LEU A 19 -9.60 -1.68 6.82
N THR A 20 -10.68 -0.92 7.05
CA THR A 20 -10.61 0.48 7.49
C THR A 20 -9.93 0.58 8.86
N ALA A 21 -10.27 -0.28 9.83
CA ALA A 21 -9.64 -0.29 11.15
C ALA A 21 -8.12 -0.56 11.05
N ILE A 22 -7.69 -1.52 10.22
CA ILE A 22 -6.27 -1.79 9.98
C ILE A 22 -5.60 -0.57 9.33
N GLY A 23 -6.25 0.04 8.34
CA GLY A 23 -5.76 1.27 7.69
C GLY A 23 -5.58 2.42 8.67
N ILE A 24 -6.57 2.66 9.54
CA ILE A 24 -6.52 3.67 10.60
C ILE A 24 -5.37 3.40 11.58
N ALA A 25 -5.19 2.15 12.01
CA ALA A 25 -4.11 1.78 12.92
C ALA A 25 -2.73 2.03 12.29
N ILE A 26 -2.55 1.69 11.01
CA ILE A 26 -1.32 1.96 10.27
C ILE A 26 -1.09 3.47 10.12
N LEU A 27 -2.11 4.24 9.71
CA LEU A 27 -2.00 5.69 9.57
C LEU A 27 -1.63 6.36 10.90
N SER A 28 -2.24 5.93 12.02
CA SER A 28 -1.93 6.44 13.35
C SER A 28 -0.48 6.11 13.75
N ALA A 29 -0.03 4.88 13.49
CA ALA A 29 1.31 4.44 13.83
C ALA A 29 2.39 5.26 13.10
N PHE A 30 2.28 5.41 11.79
CA PHE A 30 3.23 6.22 11.02
C PHE A 30 3.08 7.73 11.29
N GLY A 31 1.86 8.21 11.55
CA GLY A 31 1.59 9.60 11.88
C GLY A 31 2.20 10.08 13.19
N MET A 32 2.36 9.18 14.16
CA MET A 32 3.06 9.45 15.42
C MET A 32 4.56 9.67 15.22
N LYS A 33 5.16 8.95 14.25
CA LYS A 33 6.59 9.03 13.93
C LYS A 33 6.88 10.19 12.97
N TRP A 34 6.07 10.36 11.93
CA TRP A 34 6.31 11.34 10.88
C TRP A 34 5.31 12.49 10.92
N ARG A 35 5.82 13.72 11.13
CA ARG A 35 5.00 14.92 11.29
C ARG A 35 4.83 15.73 9.98
N THR A 36 4.77 15.08 8.82
CA THR A 36 4.61 15.77 7.53
C THR A 36 3.15 16.15 7.26
N SER A 37 2.88 17.42 6.92
CA SER A 37 1.54 17.91 6.60
C SER A 37 0.98 17.25 5.32
N GLY A 38 -0.31 16.91 5.33
CA GLY A 38 -0.98 16.26 4.18
C GLY A 38 -0.63 14.78 3.98
N MET A 39 0.08 14.15 4.93
CA MET A 39 0.53 12.76 4.83
C MET A 39 -0.66 11.80 4.70
N PHE A 40 -1.68 11.93 5.52
CA PHE A 40 -2.82 11.01 5.57
C PHE A 40 -3.67 11.09 4.31
N TYR A 41 -3.95 12.31 3.83
CA TYR A 41 -4.67 12.51 2.58
C TYR A 41 -3.90 11.95 1.38
N ARG A 42 -2.59 12.21 1.29
CA ARG A 42 -1.73 11.67 0.22
C ARG A 42 -1.65 10.15 0.28
N ALA A 43 -1.51 9.56 1.47
CA ALA A 43 -1.52 8.10 1.65
C ALA A 43 -2.87 7.49 1.23
N GLY A 44 -3.99 8.10 1.60
CA GLY A 44 -5.32 7.70 1.15
C GLY A 44 -5.47 7.74 -0.36
N LEU A 45 -5.06 8.85 -0.99
CA LEU A 45 -5.12 9.02 -2.45
C LEU A 45 -4.24 7.99 -3.19
N THR A 46 -3.00 7.79 -2.74
CA THR A 46 -2.08 6.79 -3.31
C THR A 46 -2.63 5.38 -3.18
N SER A 47 -3.18 5.02 -2.00
CA SER A 47 -3.81 3.72 -1.78
C SER A 47 -5.04 3.51 -2.64
N ALA A 48 -5.84 4.56 -2.86
CA ALA A 48 -6.98 4.55 -3.78
C ALA A 48 -6.53 4.31 -5.23
N MET A 49 -5.46 4.97 -5.67
CA MET A 49 -4.87 4.76 -7.00
C MET A 49 -4.33 3.35 -7.17
N LEU A 50 -3.60 2.81 -6.18
CA LEU A 50 -3.14 1.41 -6.19
C LEU A 50 -4.31 0.43 -6.25
N LYS A 51 -5.46 0.77 -5.65
CA LYS A 51 -6.68 -0.03 -5.75
C LYS A 51 -7.24 -0.09 -7.17
N ALA A 52 -7.01 0.92 -8.01
CA ALA A 52 -7.42 0.92 -9.41
C ALA A 52 -6.77 -0.24 -10.20
N PHE A 53 -5.56 -0.65 -9.84
CA PHE A 53 -4.83 -1.76 -10.47
C PHE A 53 -5.26 -3.15 -9.93
N SER A 54 -6.14 -3.20 -8.92
CA SER A 54 -6.63 -4.47 -8.40
C SER A 54 -7.63 -5.11 -9.37
N PRO A 55 -7.51 -6.41 -9.70
CA PRO A 55 -8.42 -7.14 -10.58
C PRO A 55 -9.80 -7.35 -9.93
N SER A 56 -10.43 -6.28 -9.43
CA SER A 56 -11.73 -6.31 -8.77
C SER A 56 -12.77 -5.63 -9.65
N PRO A 57 -13.95 -6.22 -9.85
CA PRO A 57 -15.00 -5.61 -10.66
C PRO A 57 -15.60 -4.34 -10.04
N LYS A 58 -15.32 -4.04 -8.77
CA LYS A 58 -15.83 -2.86 -8.05
C LYS A 58 -14.64 -2.04 -7.53
N VAL A 59 -14.08 -1.19 -8.39
CA VAL A 59 -12.87 -0.41 -8.06
C VAL A 59 -13.21 0.98 -7.52
N VAL A 60 -14.14 1.71 -8.16
CA VAL A 60 -14.39 3.13 -7.91
C VAL A 60 -14.91 3.40 -6.49
N VAL A 61 -15.90 2.63 -6.02
CA VAL A 61 -16.49 2.85 -4.69
C VAL A 61 -15.45 2.71 -3.56
N PRO A 62 -14.61 1.65 -3.53
CA PRO A 62 -13.52 1.57 -2.57
C PRO A 62 -12.47 2.69 -2.73
N MET A 63 -12.17 3.14 -3.95
CA MET A 63 -11.23 4.25 -4.16
C MET A 63 -11.73 5.53 -3.50
N VAL A 64 -12.98 5.91 -3.74
CA VAL A 64 -13.60 7.09 -3.11
C VAL A 64 -13.61 6.95 -1.59
N ALA A 65 -13.96 5.77 -1.07
CA ALA A 65 -13.98 5.50 0.37
C ALA A 65 -12.61 5.71 1.01
N ILE A 66 -11.55 5.09 0.46
CA ILE A 66 -10.18 5.20 0.97
C ILE A 66 -9.68 6.66 0.93
N THR A 67 -10.01 7.40 -0.15
CA THR A 67 -9.61 8.81 -0.27
C THR A 67 -10.28 9.67 0.80
N ILE A 68 -11.59 9.47 1.03
CA ILE A 68 -12.35 10.24 2.04
C ILE A 68 -11.91 9.86 3.46
N GLU A 69 -11.65 8.58 3.74
CA GLU A 69 -11.11 8.12 5.03
C GLU A 69 -9.78 8.82 5.34
N GLY A 70 -8.85 8.88 4.37
CA GLY A 70 -7.58 9.60 4.51
C GLY A 70 -7.76 11.11 4.69
N PHE A 71 -8.73 11.71 3.99
CA PHE A 71 -9.07 13.12 4.14
C PHE A 71 -9.65 13.45 5.53
N LEU A 72 -10.61 12.65 6.01
CA LEU A 72 -11.21 12.84 7.34
C LEU A 72 -10.17 12.67 8.44
N PHE A 73 -9.26 11.72 8.29
CA PHE A 73 -8.17 11.52 9.23
C PHE A 73 -7.21 12.73 9.26
N GLU A 74 -6.84 13.27 8.09
CA GLU A 74 -6.03 14.49 7.99
C GLU A 74 -6.73 15.69 8.62
N LEU A 75 -8.04 15.85 8.35
CA LEU A 75 -8.85 16.96 8.88
C LEU A 75 -8.90 16.91 10.41
N GLY A 76 -9.18 15.74 10.98
CA GLY A 76 -9.22 15.58 12.44
C GLY A 76 -7.88 15.88 13.09
N THR A 77 -6.77 15.38 12.54
CA THR A 77 -5.42 15.66 13.06
C THR A 77 -4.98 17.11 12.87
N ARG A 78 -5.51 17.82 11.87
CA ARG A 78 -5.25 19.28 11.71
C ARG A 78 -5.98 20.12 12.75
N ILE A 79 -7.22 19.75 13.09
CA ILE A 79 -8.04 20.49 14.04
C ILE A 79 -7.58 20.24 15.49
N LEU A 80 -7.35 18.97 15.85
CA LEU A 80 -7.05 18.55 17.22
C LEU A 80 -5.55 18.39 17.52
N GLY A 81 -4.71 18.59 16.51
CA GLY A 81 -3.27 18.39 16.63
C GLY A 81 -2.84 16.93 16.47
N ARG A 82 -1.52 16.74 16.31
CA ARG A 82 -0.89 15.42 16.16
C ARG A 82 -0.43 14.88 17.51
N ASN A 83 -1.38 14.62 18.37
CA ASN A 83 -1.23 13.99 19.68
C ASN A 83 -2.13 12.75 19.76
N VAL A 84 -2.02 11.97 20.80
CA VAL A 84 -2.79 10.73 20.98
C VAL A 84 -4.29 10.99 20.86
N ILE A 85 -4.80 12.05 21.50
CA ILE A 85 -6.22 12.41 21.47
C ILE A 85 -6.65 12.77 20.05
N GLY A 86 -5.85 13.58 19.35
CA GLY A 86 -6.10 13.94 17.96
C GLY A 86 -6.17 12.71 17.05
N PHE A 87 -5.30 11.72 17.24
CA PHE A 87 -5.35 10.46 16.50
C PHE A 87 -6.58 9.62 16.82
N LEU A 88 -6.96 9.51 18.11
CA LEU A 88 -8.15 8.77 18.53
C LEU A 88 -9.42 9.34 17.88
N VAL A 89 -9.60 10.65 17.95
CA VAL A 89 -10.78 11.31 17.37
C VAL A 89 -10.74 11.21 15.84
N SER A 90 -9.57 11.42 15.21
CA SER A 90 -9.43 11.32 13.75
C SER A 90 -9.75 9.91 13.24
N GLY A 91 -9.32 8.88 13.96
CA GLY A 91 -9.66 7.49 13.63
C GLY A 91 -11.14 7.19 13.79
N GLY A 92 -11.76 7.72 14.85
CA GLY A 92 -13.21 7.68 15.04
C GLY A 92 -13.94 8.32 13.87
N LEU A 93 -13.55 9.54 13.45
CA LEU A 93 -14.14 10.25 12.32
C LEU A 93 -13.95 9.53 10.99
N ALA A 94 -12.75 9.02 10.71
CA ALA A 94 -12.49 8.26 9.48
C ALA A 94 -13.36 6.99 9.41
N MET A 95 -13.56 6.29 10.53
CA MET A 95 -14.41 5.11 10.58
C MET A 95 -15.88 5.42 10.31
N GLN A 96 -16.36 6.65 10.61
CA GLN A 96 -17.73 7.06 10.31
C GLN A 96 -18.05 6.92 8.81
N TRP A 97 -17.07 7.17 7.95
CA TRP A 97 -17.27 7.00 6.52
C TRP A 97 -17.64 5.57 6.13
N ALA A 98 -17.12 4.57 6.84
CA ALA A 98 -17.45 3.16 6.60
C ALA A 98 -18.94 2.83 6.85
N VAL A 99 -19.63 3.59 7.69
CA VAL A 99 -21.08 3.52 7.92
C VAL A 99 -21.82 4.46 6.98
N LEU A 100 -21.39 5.72 6.92
CA LEU A 100 -22.05 6.77 6.16
C LEU A 100 -22.21 6.44 4.68
N HIS A 101 -21.18 5.90 4.04
CA HIS A 101 -21.29 5.52 2.63
C HIS A 101 -22.32 4.42 2.37
N LYS A 102 -22.59 3.55 3.36
CA LYS A 102 -23.64 2.53 3.27
C LYS A 102 -25.03 3.16 3.39
N VAL A 103 -25.17 4.11 4.32
CA VAL A 103 -26.42 4.88 4.49
C VAL A 103 -26.70 5.68 3.21
N ILE A 104 -25.70 6.41 2.69
CA ILE A 104 -25.83 7.16 1.44
C ILE A 104 -26.22 6.22 0.28
N ARG A 105 -25.61 5.05 0.21
CA ARG A 105 -25.94 4.06 -0.83
C ARG A 105 -27.40 3.58 -0.71
N LEU A 106 -27.88 3.33 0.51
CA LEU A 106 -29.27 2.94 0.73
C LEU A 106 -30.23 4.06 0.34
N LEU A 107 -29.92 5.31 0.70
CA LEU A 107 -30.70 6.48 0.31
C LEU A 107 -30.73 6.68 -1.22
N ILE A 108 -29.59 6.49 -1.92
CA ILE A 108 -29.53 6.57 -3.38
C ILE A 108 -30.37 5.46 -4.03
N LEU A 109 -30.28 4.22 -3.53
CA LEU A 109 -30.96 3.07 -4.13
C LEU A 109 -32.47 3.07 -3.84
N TYR A 110 -32.88 3.44 -2.64
CA TYR A 110 -34.24 3.25 -2.15
C TYR A 110 -34.96 4.57 -1.78
N GLY A 111 -34.26 5.70 -1.81
CA GLY A 111 -34.85 7.00 -1.43
C GLY A 111 -35.12 7.13 0.07
N ALA A 112 -35.93 8.15 0.42
CA ALA A 112 -36.31 8.41 1.81
C ALA A 112 -37.21 7.31 2.40
N SER A 113 -37.93 6.57 1.55
CA SER A 113 -38.81 5.47 1.98
C SER A 113 -38.07 4.39 2.78
N ILE A 114 -36.74 4.25 2.61
CA ILE A 114 -35.94 3.31 3.37
C ILE A 114 -35.96 3.64 4.89
N TYR A 115 -36.05 4.92 5.24
CA TYR A 115 -36.17 5.34 6.63
C TYR A 115 -37.49 4.88 7.24
N THR A 116 -38.61 5.03 6.52
CA THR A 116 -39.92 4.57 6.97
C THR A 116 -39.96 3.05 7.17
N VAL A 117 -39.32 2.28 6.26
CA VAL A 117 -39.20 0.82 6.42
C VAL A 117 -38.37 0.48 7.66
N TYR A 118 -37.25 1.19 7.89
CA TYR A 118 -36.42 0.99 9.07
C TYR A 118 -37.21 1.30 10.36
N GLU A 119 -37.91 2.43 10.41
CA GLU A 119 -38.71 2.87 11.56
C GLU A 119 -39.75 1.83 11.94
N GLN A 120 -40.54 1.38 10.99
CA GLN A 120 -41.58 0.37 11.24
C GLN A 120 -41.01 -1.02 11.61
N LEU A 121 -39.86 -1.41 11.03
CA LEU A 121 -39.16 -2.65 11.44
C LEU A 121 -38.67 -2.54 12.89
N PHE A 122 -38.11 -1.38 13.23
CA PHE A 122 -37.60 -1.12 14.57
C PHE A 122 -38.71 -1.14 15.63
N GLU A 123 -39.83 -0.49 15.33
CA GLU A 123 -41.02 -0.50 16.21
C GLU A 123 -41.56 -1.91 16.40
N LYS A 124 -41.72 -2.69 15.34
CA LYS A 124 -42.15 -4.09 15.46
C LYS A 124 -41.18 -4.96 16.25
N ALA A 125 -39.88 -4.75 16.08
CA ALA A 125 -38.85 -5.48 16.84
C ALA A 125 -38.89 -5.07 18.33
N ALA A 126 -39.03 -3.77 18.62
CA ALA A 126 -39.13 -3.26 19.98
C ALA A 126 -40.38 -3.81 20.69
N THR A 127 -41.54 -3.80 20.04
CA THR A 127 -42.79 -4.38 20.55
C THR A 127 -42.64 -5.89 20.78
N GLY A 128 -42.02 -6.63 19.85
CA GLY A 128 -41.82 -8.08 19.99
C GLY A 128 -40.82 -8.49 21.08
N LEU A 129 -39.96 -7.57 21.51
CA LEU A 129 -39.00 -7.77 22.60
C LEU A 129 -39.44 -7.15 23.92
N GLU A 130 -40.68 -6.63 24.01
CA GLU A 130 -41.23 -5.93 25.18
C GLU A 130 -40.34 -4.79 25.70
N LEU A 131 -39.57 -4.17 24.81
CA LEU A 131 -38.69 -3.06 25.17
C LEU A 131 -39.52 -1.78 25.35
N PRO A 132 -39.16 -0.90 26.32
CA PRO A 132 -39.79 0.40 26.46
C PRO A 132 -39.62 1.18 25.15
N PHE A 133 -40.56 2.08 24.85
CA PHE A 133 -40.62 2.86 23.63
C PHE A 133 -39.29 3.58 23.37
N ILE A 134 -38.46 3.00 22.50
CA ILE A 134 -37.15 3.53 22.15
C ILE A 134 -37.30 4.16 20.76
N ASN A 135 -36.94 5.44 20.65
CA ASN A 135 -36.95 6.13 19.36
C ASN A 135 -35.98 5.41 18.36
N PRO A 136 -36.43 5.06 17.14
CA PRO A 136 -35.61 4.42 16.11
C PRO A 136 -34.27 5.13 15.82
N VAL A 137 -34.24 6.47 16.01
CA VAL A 137 -33.01 7.28 15.84
C VAL A 137 -31.89 6.81 16.76
N TYR A 138 -32.20 6.32 17.96
CA TYR A 138 -31.16 5.83 18.89
C TYR A 138 -30.42 4.62 18.34
N GLY A 139 -31.06 3.75 17.55
CA GLY A 139 -30.40 2.64 16.86
C GLY A 139 -29.36 3.12 15.86
N ILE A 140 -29.68 4.16 15.10
CA ILE A 140 -28.74 4.78 14.16
C ILE A 140 -27.58 5.42 14.93
N VAL A 141 -27.86 6.23 15.94
CA VAL A 141 -26.85 6.87 16.79
C VAL A 141 -25.94 5.83 17.44
N PHE A 142 -26.48 4.71 17.92
CA PHE A 142 -25.70 3.61 18.49
C PHE A 142 -24.70 3.02 17.49
N VAL A 143 -25.12 2.77 16.25
CA VAL A 143 -24.23 2.23 15.19
C VAL A 143 -23.11 3.22 14.88
N PHE A 144 -23.39 4.51 14.81
CA PHE A 144 -22.38 5.55 14.61
C PHE A 144 -21.43 5.66 15.82
N ALA A 145 -21.97 5.65 17.05
CA ALA A 145 -21.15 5.67 18.27
C ALA A 145 -20.23 4.45 18.37
N LEU A 146 -20.76 3.24 18.12
CA LEU A 146 -19.98 2.00 18.10
C LEU A 146 -18.87 2.06 17.05
N SER A 147 -19.21 2.56 15.86
CA SER A 147 -18.23 2.74 14.77
C SER A 147 -17.12 3.70 15.16
N PHE A 148 -17.47 4.82 15.82
CA PHE A 148 -16.50 5.78 16.33
C PHE A 148 -15.54 5.14 17.33
N VAL A 149 -16.06 4.38 18.30
CA VAL A 149 -15.27 3.67 19.30
C VAL A 149 -14.31 2.66 18.66
N VAL A 150 -14.77 1.92 17.65
CA VAL A 150 -13.91 0.98 16.91
C VAL A 150 -12.79 1.72 16.18
N GLY A 151 -13.08 2.87 15.56
CA GLY A 151 -12.07 3.69 14.88
C GLY A 151 -11.05 4.29 15.84
N ALA A 152 -11.52 4.80 17.00
CA ALA A 152 -10.65 5.31 18.05
C ALA A 152 -9.78 4.19 18.64
N GLY A 153 -10.34 3.01 18.88
CA GLY A 153 -9.59 1.82 19.33
C GLY A 153 -8.51 1.38 18.33
N ALA A 154 -8.83 1.42 17.04
CA ALA A 154 -7.84 1.14 15.99
C ALA A 154 -6.69 2.16 16.02
N SER A 155 -6.98 3.44 16.21
CA SER A 155 -5.94 4.48 16.39
C SER A 155 -5.10 4.25 17.64
N ALA A 156 -5.72 3.85 18.76
CA ALA A 156 -5.00 3.51 20.00
C ALA A 156 -3.98 2.39 19.77
N VAL A 157 -4.39 1.34 19.05
CA VAL A 157 -3.49 0.24 18.64
C VAL A 157 -2.33 0.77 17.80
N GLY A 158 -2.59 1.69 16.87
CA GLY A 158 -1.55 2.33 16.05
C GLY A 158 -0.57 3.16 16.87
N CYS A 159 -1.07 4.00 17.79
CA CYS A 159 -0.23 4.79 18.70
C CYS A 159 0.64 3.89 19.60
N ALA A 160 0.07 2.81 20.13
CA ALA A 160 0.81 1.84 20.93
C ALA A 160 1.88 1.09 20.11
N ALA A 161 1.61 0.81 18.83
CA ALA A 161 2.58 0.22 17.92
C ALA A 161 3.75 1.18 17.63
N ALA A 162 3.47 2.47 17.44
CA ALA A 162 4.50 3.50 17.25
C ALA A 162 5.43 3.61 18.47
N ALA A 163 4.87 3.57 19.68
CA ALA A 163 5.66 3.60 20.92
C ALA A 163 6.56 2.37 21.06
N LYS A 164 6.19 1.23 20.47
CA LYS A 164 6.94 -0.03 20.55
C LYS A 164 7.95 -0.20 19.41
N SER A 165 7.83 0.55 18.33
CA SER A 165 8.76 0.50 17.20
C SER A 165 10.08 1.18 17.55
N ASN A 166 11.20 0.52 17.23
CA ASN A 166 12.57 1.02 17.44
C ASN A 166 13.08 1.88 16.27
N GLY A 167 12.21 2.21 15.29
CA GLY A 167 12.58 2.99 14.11
C GLY A 167 12.88 4.46 14.41
N SER A 168 13.70 5.10 13.55
CA SER A 168 14.01 6.53 13.60
C SER A 168 12.80 7.41 13.32
N ASP A 169 12.78 8.61 13.89
CA ASP A 169 11.70 9.60 13.70
C ASP A 169 11.90 10.44 12.40
N GLU A 170 12.95 10.19 11.65
CA GLU A 170 13.24 10.91 10.41
C GLU A 170 12.37 10.41 9.23
N PRO A 171 11.87 11.32 8.38
CA PRO A 171 11.10 10.95 7.21
C PRO A 171 11.96 10.24 6.17
N ILE A 172 11.49 9.11 5.67
CA ILE A 172 12.15 8.32 4.64
C ILE A 172 12.09 9.06 3.30
N THR A 173 13.23 9.27 2.68
CA THR A 173 13.35 9.74 1.29
C THR A 173 13.57 8.56 0.37
N PHE A 174 12.50 8.06 -0.27
CA PHE A 174 12.63 7.02 -1.29
C PHE A 174 13.27 7.59 -2.56
N GLY A 175 14.45 7.10 -2.90
CA GLY A 175 15.09 7.40 -4.18
C GLY A 175 14.25 6.88 -5.36
N THR A 176 13.95 7.74 -6.33
CA THR A 176 13.12 7.42 -7.51
C THR A 176 13.87 6.64 -8.60
N LYS A 177 15.15 6.34 -8.42
CA LYS A 177 15.97 5.65 -9.42
C LYS A 177 15.73 4.13 -9.36
N GLY A 178 15.11 3.58 -10.38
CA GLY A 178 14.97 2.14 -10.60
C GLY A 178 13.55 1.57 -10.62
N ALA A 179 12.52 2.39 -10.53
CA ALA A 179 11.14 1.91 -10.69
C ALA A 179 10.81 1.76 -12.19
N ALA A 180 10.41 0.57 -12.61
CA ALA A 180 9.91 0.34 -13.96
C ALA A 180 8.79 1.34 -14.29
N PRO A 181 8.75 1.91 -15.51
CA PRO A 181 7.74 2.89 -15.86
C PRO A 181 6.33 2.28 -15.75
N ALA A 182 5.50 2.88 -14.92
CA ALA A 182 4.09 2.48 -14.72
C ALA A 182 3.25 2.65 -16.01
N GLY A 183 3.80 3.25 -17.03
CA GLY A 183 3.13 3.53 -18.31
C GLY A 183 2.62 2.31 -19.09
N SER A 184 3.13 1.09 -18.79
CA SER A 184 2.64 -0.14 -19.43
C SER A 184 1.39 -0.73 -18.75
N MET A 185 1.05 -0.28 -17.52
CA MET A 185 -0.09 -0.84 -16.77
C MET A 185 -1.44 -0.18 -17.10
N MET A 186 -1.46 1.00 -17.70
CA MET A 186 -2.71 1.70 -18.07
C MET A 186 -3.28 1.30 -19.45
N GLN A 187 -2.64 0.39 -20.17
CA GLN A 187 -3.12 -0.09 -21.48
C GLN A 187 -4.02 -1.32 -21.34
N GLY A 188 -5.23 -1.14 -20.86
CA GLY A 188 -6.09 -2.32 -20.72
C GLY A 188 -7.57 -2.06 -20.55
N CYS A 189 -8.20 -1.21 -21.39
CA CYS A 189 -9.64 -1.28 -21.64
C CYS A 189 -9.95 -0.63 -23.00
N ALA A 190 -9.81 -1.39 -24.07
CA ALA A 190 -10.35 -1.02 -25.38
C ALA A 190 -11.88 -1.17 -25.34
N GLY A 191 -12.57 -0.17 -24.76
CA GLY A 191 -14.01 -0.05 -24.78
C GLY A 191 -14.41 1.20 -25.59
N ARG A 192 -15.54 1.17 -26.31
CA ARG A 192 -16.13 2.37 -26.90
C ARG A 192 -16.62 3.28 -25.77
N HIS A 193 -15.79 4.23 -25.34
CA HIS A 193 -16.16 5.25 -24.35
C HIS A 193 -16.81 6.44 -25.03
N SER A 194 -17.84 7.03 -24.40
CA SER A 194 -18.59 8.19 -24.94
C SER A 194 -18.92 9.18 -23.83
N LEU A 195 -18.51 10.44 -24.00
CA LEU A 195 -18.85 11.52 -23.08
C LEU A 195 -20.36 11.76 -22.96
N LEU A 196 -21.09 11.58 -24.06
CA LEU A 196 -22.56 11.72 -24.05
C LEU A 196 -23.19 10.67 -23.12
N TRP A 197 -22.75 9.43 -23.17
CA TRP A 197 -23.24 8.39 -22.26
C TRP A 197 -22.83 8.65 -20.81
N LEU A 198 -21.64 9.18 -20.57
CA LEU A 198 -21.20 9.57 -19.23
C LEU A 198 -22.13 10.66 -18.66
N LEU A 199 -22.40 11.72 -19.42
CA LEU A 199 -23.32 12.79 -19.01
C LEU A 199 -24.75 12.28 -18.82
N LEU A 200 -25.20 11.39 -19.71
CA LEU A 200 -26.52 10.75 -19.59
C LEU A 200 -26.64 9.93 -18.30
N HIS A 201 -25.61 9.17 -17.91
CA HIS A 201 -25.62 8.41 -16.67
C HIS A 201 -25.68 9.33 -15.44
N ILE A 202 -24.95 10.44 -15.45
CA ILE A 202 -24.99 11.45 -14.38
C ILE A 202 -26.39 12.07 -14.28
N ALA A 203 -26.97 12.48 -15.43
CA ALA A 203 -28.30 13.05 -15.48
C ALA A 203 -29.38 12.08 -14.97
N VAL A 204 -29.30 10.80 -15.38
CA VAL A 204 -30.23 9.76 -14.91
C VAL A 204 -30.12 9.54 -13.41
N ILE A 205 -28.90 9.51 -12.84
CA ILE A 205 -28.73 9.41 -11.39
C ILE A 205 -29.38 10.60 -10.68
N ALA A 206 -29.18 11.82 -11.17
CA ALA A 206 -29.77 13.02 -10.61
C ALA A 206 -31.31 13.00 -10.67
N VAL A 207 -31.87 12.56 -11.80
CA VAL A 207 -33.33 12.42 -11.99
C VAL A 207 -33.90 11.35 -11.06
N VAL A 208 -33.26 10.20 -10.93
CA VAL A 208 -33.71 9.12 -10.02
C VAL A 208 -33.71 9.59 -8.58
N VAL A 209 -32.65 10.29 -8.16
CA VAL A 209 -32.54 10.77 -6.76
C VAL A 209 -33.56 11.87 -6.48
N GLY A 210 -33.80 12.81 -7.40
CA GLY A 210 -34.62 14.00 -7.14
C GLY A 210 -36.10 13.87 -7.50
N PHE A 211 -36.46 13.05 -8.49
CA PHE A 211 -37.78 13.12 -9.10
C PHE A 211 -38.54 11.81 -9.23
N MET A 212 -37.90 10.65 -9.03
CA MET A 212 -38.54 9.35 -9.30
C MET A 212 -39.75 9.11 -8.40
N ASP A 213 -39.76 9.65 -7.19
CA ASP A 213 -40.87 9.50 -6.23
C ASP A 213 -42.07 10.42 -6.57
N LYS A 214 -41.91 11.37 -7.50
CA LYS A 214 -42.91 12.37 -7.85
C LYS A 214 -43.72 12.04 -9.10
N SER A 215 -43.26 11.11 -9.95
CA SER A 215 -43.89 10.82 -11.23
C SER A 215 -43.73 9.36 -11.65
N GLU A 216 -44.83 8.70 -11.91
CA GLU A 216 -44.84 7.29 -12.35
C GLU A 216 -44.32 7.12 -13.78
N TRP A 217 -44.54 8.11 -14.67
CA TRP A 217 -44.06 8.10 -16.05
C TRP A 217 -42.52 8.02 -16.13
N LEU A 218 -41.85 8.61 -15.18
CA LEU A 218 -40.39 8.53 -15.10
C LEU A 218 -39.89 7.08 -14.96
N ALA A 219 -40.60 6.22 -14.25
CA ALA A 219 -40.23 4.82 -14.10
C ALA A 219 -40.19 4.07 -15.44
N TYR A 220 -41.15 4.34 -16.34
CA TYR A 220 -41.17 3.71 -17.67
C TYR A 220 -40.00 4.19 -18.54
N ILE A 221 -39.74 5.52 -18.58
CA ILE A 221 -38.60 6.08 -19.33
C ILE A 221 -37.28 5.52 -18.82
N LEU A 222 -37.13 5.40 -17.51
CA LEU A 222 -35.93 4.87 -16.88
C LEU A 222 -35.75 3.36 -17.10
N LEU A 223 -36.83 2.61 -17.25
CA LEU A 223 -36.77 1.21 -17.66
C LEU A 223 -36.27 1.06 -19.10
N VAL A 224 -36.74 1.89 -20.03
CA VAL A 224 -36.23 1.91 -21.42
C VAL A 224 -34.75 2.27 -21.46
N TYR A 225 -34.33 3.26 -20.67
CA TYR A 225 -32.92 3.59 -20.51
C TYR A 225 -32.11 2.40 -19.98
N SER A 226 -32.62 1.66 -18.98
CA SER A 226 -31.95 0.51 -18.41
C SER A 226 -31.78 -0.62 -19.42
N LEU A 227 -32.74 -0.80 -20.31
CA LEU A 227 -32.67 -1.73 -21.43
C LEU A 227 -31.56 -1.31 -22.42
N ALA A 228 -31.50 -0.03 -22.80
CA ALA A 228 -30.45 0.51 -23.66
C ALA A 228 -29.05 0.32 -23.08
N VAL A 229 -28.87 0.58 -21.76
CA VAL A 229 -27.63 0.33 -21.03
C VAL A 229 -27.26 -1.15 -21.07
N SER A 230 -28.22 -2.05 -20.87
CA SER A 230 -28.00 -3.49 -20.89
C SER A 230 -27.54 -4.01 -22.26
N VAL A 231 -28.08 -3.46 -23.34
CA VAL A 231 -27.67 -3.80 -24.72
C VAL A 231 -26.28 -3.25 -25.03
N ARG A 232 -25.99 -1.99 -24.66
CA ARG A 232 -24.70 -1.36 -24.93
C ARG A 232 -23.55 -2.03 -24.18
N TYR A 233 -23.76 -2.42 -22.92
CA TYR A 233 -22.73 -3.02 -22.07
C TYR A 233 -22.98 -4.52 -21.85
N ARG A 234 -22.81 -5.34 -22.88
CA ARG A 234 -23.08 -6.82 -22.86
C ARG A 234 -22.41 -7.56 -21.70
N ASN A 235 -21.22 -7.16 -21.29
CA ASN A 235 -20.53 -7.71 -20.12
C ASN A 235 -21.23 -7.40 -18.78
N PHE A 236 -22.15 -6.48 -18.81
CA PHE A 236 -22.98 -6.06 -17.72
C PHE A 236 -24.08 -7.08 -17.41
N LEU A 237 -24.68 -7.69 -18.43
CA LEU A 237 -25.68 -8.74 -18.28
C LEU A 237 -25.16 -9.93 -17.45
N LYS A 238 -23.87 -10.30 -17.61
CA LYS A 238 -23.22 -11.33 -16.79
C LYS A 238 -23.15 -10.97 -15.30
N ARG A 239 -23.09 -9.68 -14.96
CA ARG A 239 -23.12 -9.20 -13.57
C ARG A 239 -24.52 -9.19 -12.99
N PHE A 240 -25.54 -8.86 -13.81
CA PHE A 240 -26.95 -8.93 -13.43
C PHE A 240 -27.42 -10.38 -13.24
N ALA A 241 -26.82 -11.35 -13.90
CA ALA A 241 -27.07 -12.77 -13.66
C ALA A 241 -26.63 -13.23 -12.24
N SER A 242 -25.89 -12.39 -11.50
CA SER A 242 -25.50 -12.70 -10.13
C SER A 242 -26.66 -12.46 -9.16
N TRP A 243 -27.18 -13.51 -8.59
CA TRP A 243 -28.26 -13.48 -7.58
C TRP A 243 -27.95 -12.56 -6.37
N LYS A 244 -26.66 -12.30 -6.09
CA LYS A 244 -26.19 -11.42 -5.01
C LYS A 244 -26.61 -9.95 -5.16
N ILE A 245 -26.96 -9.51 -6.36
CA ILE A 245 -27.48 -8.17 -6.63
C ILE A 245 -28.98 -8.14 -6.36
N TRP A 246 -29.67 -9.19 -6.76
CA TRP A 246 -31.12 -9.28 -6.68
C TRP A 246 -31.63 -9.59 -5.27
N LEU A 247 -30.90 -10.42 -4.50
CA LEU A 247 -31.32 -10.79 -3.17
C LEU A 247 -31.63 -9.62 -2.25
N PRO A 248 -30.73 -8.59 -2.08
CA PRO A 248 -31.06 -7.44 -1.26
C PRO A 248 -32.27 -6.64 -1.79
N ILE A 249 -32.41 -6.53 -3.11
CA ILE A 249 -33.53 -5.83 -3.75
C ILE A 249 -34.84 -6.56 -3.44
N PHE A 250 -34.88 -7.88 -3.63
CA PHE A 250 -36.05 -8.69 -3.31
C PHE A 250 -36.37 -8.66 -1.83
N VAL A 251 -35.38 -8.81 -0.95
CA VAL A 251 -35.60 -8.80 0.49
C VAL A 251 -36.19 -7.46 0.93
N ILE A 252 -35.65 -6.33 0.50
CA ILE A 252 -36.17 -5.02 0.89
C ILE A 252 -37.57 -4.80 0.28
N SER A 253 -37.80 -5.17 -0.99
CA SER A 253 -39.09 -5.03 -1.62
C SER A 253 -40.17 -5.92 -0.97
N PHE A 254 -39.79 -7.12 -0.60
CA PHE A 254 -40.68 -8.06 0.10
C PHE A 254 -41.00 -7.56 1.51
N VAL A 255 -39.97 -7.18 2.27
CA VAL A 255 -40.13 -6.61 3.62
C VAL A 255 -41.02 -5.36 3.59
N SER A 256 -40.82 -4.45 2.61
CA SER A 256 -41.68 -3.28 2.50
C SER A 256 -43.14 -3.63 2.22
N GLY A 257 -43.41 -4.71 1.43
CA GLY A 257 -44.76 -5.22 1.19
C GLY A 257 -45.47 -5.74 2.44
N PHE A 258 -44.71 -6.30 3.39
CA PHE A 258 -45.26 -6.78 4.68
C PHE A 258 -45.33 -5.72 5.77
N VAL A 259 -44.42 -4.73 5.74
CA VAL A 259 -44.23 -3.76 6.81
C VAL A 259 -45.03 -2.47 6.55
N LEU A 260 -45.03 -1.99 5.29
CA LEU A 260 -45.67 -0.76 4.92
C LEU A 260 -47.19 -0.93 4.75
N LYS A 261 -47.98 -0.20 5.58
CA LYS A 261 -49.43 -0.01 5.42
C LYS A 261 -50.25 -1.30 5.37
N SER A 262 -49.98 -2.26 6.26
CA SER A 262 -50.95 -3.32 6.50
C SER A 262 -52.15 -2.77 7.30
N PRO A 263 -53.37 -2.74 6.75
CA PRO A 263 -54.55 -2.54 7.56
C PRO A 263 -54.66 -3.66 8.59
N GLU A 264 -55.20 -3.36 9.78
CA GLU A 264 -55.35 -4.31 10.86
C GLU A 264 -55.88 -5.67 10.37
N GLY A 265 -55.07 -6.72 10.56
CA GLY A 265 -55.48 -8.11 10.28
C GLY A 265 -55.09 -8.72 8.93
N LYS A 266 -54.42 -8.01 7.99
CA LYS A 266 -53.95 -8.60 6.73
C LYS A 266 -52.41 -8.65 6.68
N PHE A 267 -51.88 -9.84 6.42
CA PHE A 267 -50.43 -10.10 6.32
C PHE A 267 -49.78 -9.40 5.12
N ILE A 268 -50.52 -9.05 4.08
CA ILE A 268 -50.00 -8.42 2.85
C ILE A 268 -50.92 -7.26 2.47
N SER A 269 -50.35 -6.07 2.28
CA SER A 269 -51.10 -4.94 1.76
C SER A 269 -50.72 -4.65 0.30
N THR A 270 -51.75 -4.45 -0.56
CA THR A 270 -51.54 -4.10 -1.97
C THR A 270 -50.73 -2.78 -2.13
N PRO A 271 -50.97 -1.72 -1.34
CA PRO A 271 -50.15 -0.49 -1.39
C PRO A 271 -48.69 -0.72 -1.00
N GLY A 272 -48.43 -1.57 0.01
CA GLY A 272 -47.06 -1.92 0.41
C GLY A 272 -46.31 -2.71 -0.65
N PHE A 273 -47.00 -3.59 -1.37
CA PHE A 273 -46.42 -4.37 -2.46
C PHE A 273 -46.06 -3.48 -3.66
N LEU A 274 -46.93 -2.52 -4.03
CA LEU A 274 -46.64 -1.52 -5.08
C LEU A 274 -45.44 -0.65 -4.71
N GLU A 275 -45.33 -0.21 -3.46
CA GLU A 275 -44.18 0.53 -2.98
C GLU A 275 -42.89 -0.32 -3.04
N GLY A 276 -42.97 -1.61 -2.70
CA GLY A 276 -41.87 -2.56 -2.85
C GLY A 276 -41.40 -2.69 -4.30
N ILE A 277 -42.32 -2.75 -5.26
CA ILE A 277 -41.99 -2.77 -6.70
C ILE A 277 -41.32 -1.46 -7.11
N ARG A 278 -41.83 -0.30 -6.66
CA ARG A 278 -41.25 1.02 -6.94
C ARG A 278 -39.79 1.08 -6.43
N LEU A 279 -39.53 0.63 -5.22
CA LEU A 279 -38.19 0.54 -4.65
C LEU A 279 -37.27 -0.41 -5.45
N ALA A 280 -37.81 -1.55 -5.92
CA ALA A 280 -37.07 -2.49 -6.76
C ALA A 280 -36.67 -1.86 -8.10
N VAL A 281 -37.59 -1.17 -8.78
CA VAL A 281 -37.33 -0.48 -10.05
C VAL A 281 -36.29 0.63 -9.84
N ARG A 282 -36.44 1.44 -8.79
CA ARG A 282 -35.46 2.49 -8.45
C ARG A 282 -34.06 1.90 -8.25
N ALA A 283 -33.93 0.86 -7.45
CA ALA A 283 -32.65 0.19 -7.20
C ALA A 283 -32.04 -0.40 -8.48
N PHE A 284 -32.87 -0.98 -9.35
CA PHE A 284 -32.43 -1.52 -10.63
C PHE A 284 -31.88 -0.43 -11.55
N VAL A 285 -32.64 0.63 -11.81
CA VAL A 285 -32.25 1.75 -12.66
C VAL A 285 -30.97 2.42 -12.13
N THR A 286 -30.91 2.68 -10.82
CA THR A 286 -29.73 3.29 -10.19
C THR A 286 -28.50 2.40 -10.36
N THR A 287 -28.66 1.09 -10.20
CA THR A 287 -27.55 0.14 -10.39
C THR A 287 -27.07 0.12 -11.84
N CYS A 288 -27.99 0.21 -12.82
CA CYS A 288 -27.67 0.35 -14.25
C CYS A 288 -26.88 1.64 -14.51
N ALA A 289 -27.37 2.79 -14.01
CA ALA A 289 -26.74 4.08 -14.22
C ALA A 289 -25.35 4.18 -13.59
N LEU A 290 -25.19 3.74 -12.32
CA LEU A 290 -23.89 3.73 -11.65
C LEU A 290 -22.87 2.81 -12.34
N SER A 291 -23.32 1.68 -12.87
CA SER A 291 -22.42 0.76 -13.54
C SER A 291 -22.04 1.25 -14.94
N GLY A 292 -22.96 1.89 -15.67
CA GLY A 292 -22.67 2.59 -16.92
C GLY A 292 -21.68 3.75 -16.70
N LEU A 293 -21.91 4.56 -15.68
CA LEU A 293 -21.01 5.65 -15.28
C LEU A 293 -19.57 5.14 -15.06
N VAL A 294 -19.41 4.07 -14.26
CA VAL A 294 -18.11 3.45 -14.01
C VAL A 294 -17.45 2.96 -15.30
N SER A 295 -18.23 2.41 -16.23
CA SER A 295 -17.71 1.95 -17.52
C SER A 295 -17.20 3.09 -18.39
N GLU A 296 -17.85 4.25 -18.35
CA GLU A 296 -17.47 5.44 -19.15
C GLU A 296 -16.37 6.29 -18.47
N MET A 297 -16.09 6.12 -17.16
CA MET A 297 -14.99 6.83 -16.48
C MET A 297 -13.61 6.51 -17.06
N GLY A 298 -13.45 5.40 -17.80
CA GLY A 298 -12.24 5.08 -18.56
C GLY A 298 -12.04 5.91 -19.83
N HIS A 299 -12.83 6.94 -20.08
CA HIS A 299 -12.76 7.75 -21.30
C HIS A 299 -11.38 8.41 -21.46
N PRO A 300 -10.76 8.35 -22.69
CA PRO A 300 -9.40 8.87 -22.93
C PRO A 300 -9.20 10.33 -22.56
N LEU A 301 -10.24 11.18 -22.71
CA LEU A 301 -10.16 12.59 -22.33
C LEU A 301 -10.03 12.77 -20.81
N ILE A 302 -10.73 11.97 -20.02
CA ILE A 302 -10.65 12.00 -18.56
C ILE A 302 -9.26 11.52 -18.12
N ALA A 303 -8.83 10.38 -18.63
CA ALA A 303 -7.50 9.85 -18.39
C ALA A 303 -6.40 10.82 -18.88
N GLY A 304 -6.58 11.44 -20.06
CA GLY A 304 -5.66 12.43 -20.61
C GLY A 304 -5.58 13.72 -19.80
N PHE A 305 -6.70 14.20 -19.26
CA PHE A 305 -6.72 15.37 -18.37
C PHE A 305 -5.90 15.11 -17.09
N PHE A 306 -6.14 13.97 -16.43
CA PHE A 306 -5.38 13.59 -15.25
C PHE A 306 -3.89 13.37 -15.57
N ARG A 307 -3.58 12.74 -16.69
CA ARG A 307 -2.20 12.49 -17.13
C ARG A 307 -1.45 13.78 -17.47
N ARG A 308 -2.09 14.74 -18.18
CA ARG A 308 -1.46 16.05 -18.50
C ARG A 308 -1.20 16.89 -17.26
N ARG A 309 -2.10 16.84 -16.25
CA ARG A 309 -1.99 17.68 -15.06
C ARG A 309 -1.07 17.10 -13.99
N TYR A 310 -1.01 15.77 -13.88
CA TYR A 310 -0.36 15.09 -12.76
C TYR A 310 0.51 13.88 -13.18
N GLY A 311 0.64 13.58 -14.48
CA GLY A 311 1.14 12.30 -14.99
C GLY A 311 2.51 11.89 -14.43
N ASP A 312 3.52 12.74 -14.57
CA ASP A 312 4.88 12.43 -14.13
C ASP A 312 4.99 12.28 -12.60
N ARG A 313 4.21 13.07 -11.86
CA ARG A 313 4.16 12.98 -10.39
C ARG A 313 3.39 11.75 -9.92
N ILE A 314 2.30 11.41 -10.59
CA ILE A 314 1.50 10.22 -10.26
C ILE A 314 2.29 8.95 -10.56
N ASP A 315 2.94 8.88 -11.72
CA ASP A 315 3.73 7.71 -12.13
C ASP A 315 4.90 7.47 -11.18
N SER A 316 5.59 8.52 -10.74
CA SER A 316 6.67 8.40 -9.75
C SER A 316 6.16 7.94 -8.38
N VAL A 317 5.05 8.52 -7.88
CA VAL A 317 4.46 8.12 -6.59
C VAL A 317 3.95 6.68 -6.64
N LEU A 318 3.28 6.27 -7.72
CA LEU A 318 2.75 4.91 -7.87
C LEU A 318 3.87 3.88 -7.99
N SER A 319 4.96 4.18 -8.72
CA SER A 319 6.10 3.29 -8.87
C SER A 319 6.83 3.07 -7.55
N VAL A 320 7.04 4.14 -6.76
CA VAL A 320 7.60 4.05 -5.41
C VAL A 320 6.67 3.26 -4.48
N ALA A 321 5.36 3.55 -4.50
CA ALA A 321 4.40 2.85 -3.67
C ALA A 321 4.30 1.36 -4.05
N TRP A 322 4.35 1.02 -5.33
CA TRP A 322 4.35 -0.36 -5.80
C TRP A 322 5.63 -1.10 -5.40
N GLY A 323 6.79 -0.46 -5.53
CA GLY A 323 8.07 -0.97 -5.06
C GLY A 323 8.04 -1.26 -3.55
N THR A 324 7.53 -0.31 -2.77
CA THR A 324 7.39 -0.46 -1.31
C THR A 324 6.45 -1.61 -0.93
N VAL A 325 5.30 -1.75 -1.61
CA VAL A 325 4.38 -2.87 -1.38
C VAL A 325 5.06 -4.21 -1.61
N ASN A 326 5.82 -4.35 -2.69
CA ASN A 326 6.51 -5.60 -3.00
C ASN A 326 7.63 -5.93 -2.00
N THR A 327 8.25 -4.91 -1.40
CA THR A 327 9.29 -5.06 -0.39
C THR A 327 8.72 -5.40 0.99
N VAL A 328 7.64 -4.73 1.39
CA VAL A 328 7.06 -4.83 2.74
C VAL A 328 6.06 -5.99 2.84
N ALA A 329 5.30 -6.29 1.78
CA ALA A 329 4.27 -7.32 1.81
C ALA A 329 4.77 -8.72 2.25
N PRO A 330 5.97 -9.20 1.85
CA PRO A 330 6.51 -10.48 2.32
C PRO A 330 6.82 -10.50 3.83
N SER A 331 7.19 -9.36 4.42
CA SER A 331 7.52 -9.26 5.84
C SER A 331 6.28 -9.25 6.76
N VAL A 332 5.09 -8.97 6.18
CA VAL A 332 3.83 -8.90 6.91
C VAL A 332 3.29 -10.29 7.22
N LYS A 333 3.51 -10.77 8.45
CA LYS A 333 2.90 -12.02 8.93
C LYS A 333 1.46 -11.76 9.37
N VAL A 334 0.49 -12.06 8.51
CA VAL A 334 -0.96 -11.87 8.75
C VAL A 334 -1.39 -12.50 10.08
N ARG A 335 -0.86 -13.69 10.42
CA ARG A 335 -1.15 -14.36 11.70
C ARG A 335 -0.73 -13.53 12.92
N THR A 336 0.41 -12.84 12.84
CA THR A 336 0.89 -11.95 13.92
C THR A 336 0.00 -10.72 14.03
N LEU A 337 -0.39 -10.13 12.89
CA LEU A 337 -1.29 -8.97 12.85
C LEU A 337 -2.66 -9.26 13.49
N ILE A 338 -3.19 -10.47 13.30
CA ILE A 338 -4.47 -10.88 13.90
C ILE A 338 -4.30 -11.19 15.39
N LYS A 339 -3.26 -11.94 15.80
CA LYS A 339 -3.08 -12.34 17.19
C LYS A 339 -2.59 -11.20 18.11
N ASN A 340 -1.72 -10.34 17.60
CA ASN A 340 -1.18 -9.19 18.32
C ASN A 340 -0.97 -8.02 17.35
N PRO A 341 -2.01 -7.20 17.10
CA PRO A 341 -1.96 -6.13 16.11
C PRO A 341 -0.89 -5.08 16.43
N VAL A 342 -0.66 -4.76 17.68
CA VAL A 342 0.39 -3.82 18.10
C VAL A 342 1.77 -4.32 17.66
N LYS A 343 2.10 -5.58 17.95
CA LYS A 343 3.39 -6.17 17.55
C LYS A 343 3.49 -6.34 16.02
N GLY A 344 2.38 -6.66 15.36
CA GLY A 344 2.32 -6.80 13.91
C GLY A 344 2.59 -5.49 13.18
N ILE A 345 1.95 -4.40 13.62
CA ILE A 345 2.13 -3.06 13.03
C ILE A 345 3.51 -2.49 13.36
N ALA A 346 4.00 -2.65 14.61
CA ALA A 346 5.36 -2.24 14.97
C ALA A 346 6.41 -2.94 14.09
N GLY A 347 6.30 -4.25 13.86
CA GLY A 347 7.19 -4.99 12.96
C GLY A 347 7.10 -4.54 11.49
N MET A 348 5.91 -4.12 11.03
CA MET A 348 5.78 -3.48 9.70
C MET A 348 6.50 -2.14 9.64
N MET A 349 6.35 -1.31 10.67
CA MET A 349 7.08 -0.04 10.77
C MET A 349 8.58 -0.26 10.75
N ASP A 350 9.09 -1.17 11.58
CA ASP A 350 10.50 -1.48 11.63
C ASP A 350 11.02 -2.01 10.28
N SER A 351 10.23 -2.79 9.55
CA SER A 351 10.57 -3.25 8.19
C SER A 351 10.63 -2.11 7.18
N VAL A 352 9.71 -1.15 7.25
CA VAL A 352 9.71 0.03 6.38
C VAL A 352 10.88 0.94 6.73
N LEU A 353 11.08 1.21 8.02
CA LEU A 353 12.15 2.07 8.52
C LEU A 353 13.54 1.46 8.29
N SER A 354 13.66 0.12 8.34
CA SER A 354 14.91 -0.56 8.00
C SER A 354 15.18 -0.62 6.49
N SER A 355 14.15 -0.50 5.65
CA SER A 355 14.33 -0.45 4.18
C SER A 355 14.94 0.86 3.68
N ASP A 356 14.98 1.89 4.54
CA ASP A 356 15.64 3.17 4.27
C ASP A 356 17.12 3.19 4.69
N ARG A 357 17.62 2.12 5.30
CA ARG A 357 19.06 1.90 5.41
C ARG A 357 19.62 1.87 4.00
N LYS A 358 20.67 2.67 3.74
CA LYS A 358 21.38 2.69 2.45
C LYS A 358 21.48 1.25 1.96
N ARG A 359 21.02 0.96 0.74
CA ARG A 359 20.99 -0.40 0.20
C ARG A 359 22.40 -0.97 0.19
N ALA A 360 22.53 -2.23 0.54
CA ALA A 360 23.78 -2.94 0.30
C ALA A 360 24.08 -2.93 -1.19
N ILE A 361 25.35 -2.71 -1.54
CA ILE A 361 25.85 -2.69 -2.91
C ILE A 361 26.79 -3.87 -3.06
N LEU A 362 26.47 -4.74 -4.02
CA LEU A 362 27.32 -5.88 -4.35
C LEU A 362 27.92 -5.66 -5.73
N ILE A 363 29.26 -5.65 -5.79
CA ILE A 363 30.02 -5.59 -7.03
C ILE A 363 30.51 -7.01 -7.32
N THR A 364 30.07 -7.60 -8.41
CA THR A 364 30.36 -8.99 -8.75
C THR A 364 30.96 -9.13 -10.14
N GLY A 365 31.61 -10.25 -10.40
CA GLY A 365 32.23 -10.60 -11.65
C GLY A 365 33.20 -11.76 -11.49
N GLU A 366 33.81 -12.18 -12.62
CA GLU A 366 34.82 -13.23 -12.63
C GLU A 366 36.12 -12.83 -11.90
N VAL A 367 36.94 -13.82 -11.60
CA VAL A 367 38.25 -13.58 -10.98
C VAL A 367 39.10 -12.72 -11.93
N ASN A 368 39.71 -11.66 -11.42
CA ASN A 368 40.44 -10.64 -12.17
C ASN A 368 39.56 -9.85 -13.18
N GLY A 369 38.24 -9.89 -13.08
CA GLY A 369 37.28 -9.19 -13.93
C GLY A 369 37.23 -7.67 -13.75
N GLY A 370 38.07 -7.06 -12.88
CA GLY A 370 38.11 -5.60 -12.67
C GLY A 370 37.18 -5.10 -11.58
N LYS A 371 36.71 -5.96 -10.65
CA LYS A 371 35.82 -5.58 -9.53
C LYS A 371 36.36 -4.44 -8.68
N THR A 372 37.64 -4.53 -8.27
CA THR A 372 38.32 -3.49 -7.49
C THR A 372 38.43 -2.17 -8.27
N THR A 373 38.72 -2.21 -9.58
CA THR A 373 38.74 -1.02 -10.43
C THR A 373 37.35 -0.38 -10.51
N PHE A 374 36.30 -1.19 -10.72
CA PHE A 374 34.92 -0.71 -10.72
C PHE A 374 34.52 -0.16 -9.34
N LEU A 375 34.91 -0.83 -8.25
CA LEU A 375 34.68 -0.36 -6.88
C LEU A 375 35.26 1.03 -6.65
N LYS A 376 36.51 1.27 -7.05
CA LYS A 376 37.15 2.60 -6.95
C LYS A 376 36.39 3.65 -7.77
N ALA A 377 36.02 3.32 -9.02
CA ALA A 377 35.22 4.21 -9.87
C ALA A 377 33.83 4.47 -9.27
N PHE A 378 33.20 3.46 -8.69
CA PHE A 378 31.91 3.61 -8.01
C PHE A 378 32.04 4.55 -6.80
N LEU A 379 33.05 4.39 -5.98
CA LEU A 379 33.29 5.24 -4.79
C LEU A 379 33.46 6.72 -5.18
N SER A 380 34.09 7.01 -6.33
CA SER A 380 34.23 8.39 -6.83
C SER A 380 32.91 9.01 -7.31
N THR A 381 31.85 8.21 -7.56
CA THR A 381 30.51 8.70 -7.95
C THR A 381 29.64 9.03 -6.74
N LEU A 382 30.06 8.66 -5.53
CA LEU A 382 29.31 8.97 -4.31
C LEU A 382 29.34 10.48 -4.05
N PRO A 383 28.27 11.03 -3.40
CA PRO A 383 28.25 12.43 -2.99
C PRO A 383 29.48 12.78 -2.14
N SER A 384 30.02 13.99 -2.28
CA SER A 384 31.21 14.45 -1.56
C SER A 384 31.01 14.54 -0.03
N ASP A 385 29.75 14.62 0.41
CA ASP A 385 29.34 14.59 1.83
C ASP A 385 29.08 13.18 2.36
N ALA A 386 29.22 12.15 1.51
CA ALA A 386 28.99 10.77 1.94
C ALA A 386 30.15 10.29 2.82
N GLU A 387 29.84 9.85 4.02
CA GLU A 387 30.81 9.17 4.87
C GLU A 387 31.10 7.77 4.31
N VAL A 388 32.36 7.52 3.95
CA VAL A 388 32.84 6.24 3.42
C VAL A 388 33.96 5.73 4.32
N ARG A 389 33.85 4.50 4.80
CA ARG A 389 34.90 3.83 5.58
C ARG A 389 35.15 2.43 5.04
N GLY A 390 36.32 1.91 5.29
CA GLY A 390 36.70 0.56 4.89
C GLY A 390 37.92 0.56 3.97
N PHE A 391 38.08 -0.48 3.19
CA PHE A 391 39.30 -0.73 2.45
C PHE A 391 39.04 -1.37 1.08
N VAL A 392 40.02 -1.19 0.19
CA VAL A 392 40.14 -1.83 -1.12
C VAL A 392 41.31 -2.80 -1.09
N ALA A 393 41.15 -4.00 -1.66
CA ALA A 393 42.18 -5.01 -1.73
C ALA A 393 42.86 -5.02 -3.08
N GLU A 394 44.18 -4.83 -3.13
CA GLU A 394 44.99 -4.82 -4.32
C GLU A 394 45.95 -6.02 -4.37
N ALA A 395 46.02 -6.64 -5.52
CA ALA A 395 46.96 -7.76 -5.70
C ALA A 395 48.40 -7.26 -5.76
N VAL A 396 49.29 -7.88 -4.98
CA VAL A 396 50.74 -7.65 -5.02
C VAL A 396 51.38 -8.64 -5.95
N PHE A 397 52.25 -8.14 -6.82
CA PHE A 397 53.00 -8.93 -7.81
C PHE A 397 54.50 -8.74 -7.61
N GLU A 398 55.26 -9.85 -7.60
CA GLU A 398 56.71 -9.89 -7.65
C GLU A 398 57.10 -10.74 -8.85
N ASP A 399 57.99 -10.24 -9.69
CA ASP A 399 58.43 -10.91 -10.94
C ASP A 399 57.27 -11.44 -11.80
N GLY A 400 56.18 -10.66 -11.91
CA GLY A 400 54.99 -11.03 -12.68
C GLY A 400 54.11 -12.11 -12.06
N THR A 401 54.50 -12.63 -10.89
CA THR A 401 53.74 -13.64 -10.15
C THR A 401 52.97 -12.98 -8.99
N LYS A 402 51.69 -13.31 -8.83
CA LYS A 402 50.90 -12.82 -7.74
C LYS A 402 51.36 -13.44 -6.40
N THR A 403 51.93 -12.62 -5.53
CA THR A 403 52.49 -13.04 -4.25
C THR A 403 51.55 -12.82 -3.05
N GLY A 404 50.55 -11.92 -3.18
CA GLY A 404 49.66 -11.64 -2.09
C GLY A 404 48.61 -10.59 -2.42
N TYR A 405 48.06 -10.03 -1.35
CA TYR A 405 47.18 -8.86 -1.39
C TYR A 405 47.59 -7.85 -0.34
N SER A 406 47.51 -6.57 -0.67
CA SER A 406 47.53 -5.44 0.28
C SER A 406 46.14 -4.83 0.38
N ILE A 407 45.80 -4.25 1.52
CA ILE A 407 44.59 -3.45 1.69
C ILE A 407 44.96 -1.99 1.90
N THR A 408 44.16 -1.12 1.28
CA THR A 408 44.32 0.34 1.35
C THR A 408 43.07 0.95 1.96
N ASP A 409 43.24 1.77 3.01
CA ASP A 409 42.13 2.56 3.58
C ASP A 409 41.58 3.53 2.54
N VAL A 410 40.28 3.48 2.28
CA VAL A 410 39.62 4.35 1.27
C VAL A 410 39.63 5.83 1.65
N ARG A 411 39.86 6.15 2.91
CA ARG A 411 39.85 7.52 3.45
C ARG A 411 41.23 8.13 3.55
N THR A 412 42.20 7.38 4.11
CA THR A 412 43.54 7.90 4.37
C THR A 412 44.55 7.58 3.26
N GLY A 413 44.26 6.52 2.47
CA GLY A 413 45.20 6.02 1.48
C GLY A 413 46.37 5.21 2.09
N GLU A 414 46.40 5.01 3.43
CA GLU A 414 47.37 4.13 4.07
C GLU A 414 47.15 2.68 3.63
N SER A 415 48.23 1.91 3.49
CA SER A 415 48.17 0.52 3.04
C SER A 415 48.88 -0.41 4.02
N ALA A 416 48.38 -1.65 4.11
CA ALA A 416 49.01 -2.71 4.87
C ALA A 416 48.93 -4.03 4.10
N GLU A 417 49.89 -4.91 4.30
CA GLU A 417 49.84 -6.26 3.75
C GLU A 417 48.74 -7.08 4.42
N LEU A 418 47.86 -7.67 3.58
CA LEU A 418 46.74 -8.49 4.06
C LEU A 418 47.10 -9.97 4.12
N CYS A 419 47.70 -10.47 3.04
CA CYS A 419 48.01 -11.89 2.98
C CYS A 419 49.13 -12.18 1.97
N ARG A 420 49.86 -13.29 2.21
CA ARG A 420 50.88 -13.81 1.32
C ARG A 420 50.47 -15.17 0.77
N ARG A 421 50.92 -15.46 -0.42
CA ARG A 421 50.72 -16.76 -1.06
C ARG A 421 51.74 -17.77 -0.50
N THR A 422 51.25 -18.88 0.01
CA THR A 422 52.05 -20.01 0.48
C THR A 422 51.81 -21.23 -0.42
N LYS A 423 52.54 -22.33 -0.18
CA LYS A 423 52.33 -23.59 -0.93
C LYS A 423 50.93 -24.17 -0.69
N ASP A 424 50.36 -23.92 0.49
CA ASP A 424 49.04 -24.43 0.91
C ASP A 424 47.87 -23.42 0.70
N GLY A 425 48.14 -22.28 0.07
CA GLY A 425 47.12 -21.23 -0.21
C GLY A 425 47.55 -19.84 0.24
N PHE A 426 46.61 -19.02 0.69
CA PHE A 426 46.91 -17.70 1.24
C PHE A 426 46.96 -17.72 2.74
N TYR A 427 48.05 -17.23 3.30
CA TYR A 427 48.19 -16.97 4.73
C TYR A 427 47.83 -15.52 5.02
N PHE A 428 46.83 -15.29 5.89
CA PHE A 428 46.38 -13.96 6.27
C PHE A 428 47.17 -13.42 7.45
N GLU A 429 47.77 -12.26 7.29
CA GLU A 429 48.56 -11.60 8.35
C GLU A 429 47.62 -11.00 9.41
N PRO A 430 47.81 -11.33 10.72
CA PRO A 430 46.99 -10.76 11.78
C PRO A 430 47.04 -9.24 11.83
N ALA A 431 48.18 -8.62 11.50
CA ALA A 431 48.36 -7.19 11.42
C ALA A 431 47.50 -6.57 10.28
N GLY A 432 47.38 -7.24 9.13
CA GLY A 432 46.54 -6.82 8.03
C GLY A 432 45.05 -6.88 8.38
N LEU A 433 44.62 -7.91 9.08
CA LEU A 433 43.24 -8.02 9.56
C LEU A 433 42.91 -6.89 10.59
N ALA A 434 43.80 -6.62 11.53
CA ALA A 434 43.66 -5.54 12.50
C ALA A 434 43.64 -4.16 11.82
N PHE A 435 44.45 -3.98 10.76
CA PHE A 435 44.42 -2.75 9.97
C PHE A 435 43.06 -2.54 9.27
N GLY A 436 42.46 -3.58 8.68
CA GLY A 436 41.14 -3.50 8.09
C GLY A 436 40.03 -3.15 9.11
N GLU A 437 40.11 -3.65 10.34
CA GLU A 437 39.23 -3.24 11.43
C GLU A 437 39.43 -1.76 11.78
N LYS A 438 40.69 -1.27 11.81
CA LYS A 438 41.04 0.15 12.02
C LYS A 438 40.46 1.05 10.90
N CYS A 439 40.50 0.61 9.64
CA CYS A 439 39.92 1.35 8.51
C CYS A 439 38.40 1.54 8.66
N MET A 440 37.71 0.59 9.26
CA MET A 440 36.27 0.69 9.53
C MET A 440 35.95 1.62 10.72
N GLY A 441 36.87 1.75 11.68
CA GLY A 441 36.69 2.56 12.89
C GLY A 441 35.65 2.04 13.85
N GLU A 442 35.31 2.86 14.83
CA GLU A 442 34.34 2.53 15.86
C GLU A 442 32.90 2.89 15.49
N ALA A 443 31.92 2.23 16.14
CA ALA A 443 30.49 2.60 16.06
C ALA A 443 30.27 4.07 16.53
N PRO A 444 29.22 4.76 16.06
CA PRO A 444 28.09 4.20 15.31
C PRO A 444 28.35 4.10 13.80
N TYR A 445 27.83 3.03 13.16
CA TYR A 445 27.94 2.81 11.71
C TYR A 445 26.71 3.31 10.93
N LYS A 446 26.04 4.34 11.45
CA LYS A 446 24.83 4.87 10.80
C LYS A 446 25.18 5.84 9.67
N ASN A 447 24.39 5.82 8.61
CA ASN A 447 24.47 6.77 7.49
C ASN A 447 25.81 6.80 6.73
N MET A 448 26.60 5.73 6.77
CA MET A 448 27.86 5.60 6.07
C MET A 448 27.86 4.46 5.06
N TYR A 449 28.77 4.50 4.11
CA TYR A 449 29.13 3.37 3.25
C TYR A 449 30.31 2.61 3.87
N ALA A 450 30.14 1.29 3.99
CA ALA A 450 31.17 0.41 4.55
C ALA A 450 31.72 -0.48 3.45
N VAL A 451 32.95 -0.24 3.04
CA VAL A 451 33.60 -0.86 1.89
C VAL A 451 34.37 -2.10 2.33
N PHE A 452 34.06 -3.23 1.71
CA PHE A 452 34.75 -4.51 1.88
C PHE A 452 35.09 -5.07 0.50
N ASP A 453 36.34 -5.04 0.13
CA ASP A 453 36.80 -5.64 -1.13
C ASP A 453 37.26 -7.09 -0.89
N GLU A 454 37.09 -7.94 -1.91
CA GLU A 454 37.50 -9.36 -1.93
C GLU A 454 36.86 -10.24 -0.84
N VAL A 455 35.56 -10.05 -0.55
CA VAL A 455 34.82 -10.97 0.33
C VAL A 455 34.67 -12.34 -0.35
N GLY A 456 35.18 -13.39 0.29
CA GLY A 456 35.33 -14.67 -0.33
C GLY A 456 34.92 -15.86 0.54
N HIS A 457 35.52 -17.03 0.22
CA HIS A 457 35.25 -18.27 0.94
C HIS A 457 35.70 -18.24 2.40
N TYR A 458 36.67 -17.41 2.76
CA TYR A 458 37.18 -17.29 4.11
C TYR A 458 36.13 -16.68 5.05
N GLU A 459 35.45 -15.63 4.61
CA GLU A 459 34.33 -14.99 5.33
C GLU A 459 33.12 -15.94 5.41
N MET A 460 32.86 -16.72 4.35
CA MET A 460 31.76 -17.69 4.35
C MET A 460 31.97 -18.83 5.36
N ARG A 461 33.20 -19.08 5.78
CA ARG A 461 33.56 -20.06 6.85
C ARG A 461 33.62 -19.44 8.23
N GLY A 462 33.39 -18.13 8.36
CA GLY A 462 33.40 -17.40 9.63
C GLY A 462 34.74 -16.79 10.01
N GLY A 463 35.73 -16.77 9.08
CA GLY A 463 37.01 -16.08 9.23
C GLY A 463 37.01 -14.66 8.66
N GLY A 464 38.17 -14.06 8.61
CA GLY A 464 38.37 -12.74 8.00
C GLY A 464 37.43 -11.69 8.55
N TRP A 465 36.73 -11.00 7.65
CA TRP A 465 35.84 -9.89 7.95
C TRP A 465 34.42 -10.30 8.39
N ASP A 466 34.10 -11.58 8.53
CA ASP A 466 32.72 -12.06 8.81
C ASP A 466 32.07 -11.36 10.00
N THR A 467 32.77 -11.28 11.13
CA THR A 467 32.26 -10.63 12.35
C THR A 467 32.10 -9.12 12.16
N LEU A 468 33.05 -8.48 11.48
CA LEU A 468 33.03 -7.04 11.20
C LEU A 468 31.88 -6.67 10.24
N ILE A 469 31.68 -7.43 9.17
CA ILE A 469 30.58 -7.24 8.21
C ILE A 469 29.22 -7.35 8.94
N LYS A 470 29.04 -8.36 9.79
CA LYS A 470 27.82 -8.52 10.62
C LYS A 470 27.60 -7.32 11.53
N LYS A 471 28.64 -6.91 12.26
CA LYS A 471 28.58 -5.77 13.19
C LYS A 471 28.20 -4.47 12.46
N VAL A 472 28.83 -4.20 11.33
CA VAL A 472 28.62 -3.00 10.52
C VAL A 472 27.22 -3.00 9.88
N THR A 473 26.80 -4.13 9.34
CA THR A 473 25.48 -4.29 8.71
C THR A 473 24.35 -4.11 9.73
N THR A 474 24.49 -4.72 10.92
CA THR A 474 23.52 -4.55 12.01
C THR A 474 23.55 -3.13 12.57
N GLY A 475 24.70 -2.45 12.53
CA GLY A 475 24.89 -1.05 12.95
C GLY A 475 24.23 0.00 12.05
N GLY A 476 23.78 -0.40 10.85
CA GLY A 476 23.02 0.48 9.95
C GLY A 476 23.84 1.17 8.87
N ALA A 477 25.08 0.74 8.61
CA ALA A 477 25.83 1.14 7.42
C ALA A 477 25.29 0.47 6.16
N ALA A 478 25.56 1.08 4.99
CA ALA A 478 25.38 0.45 3.69
C ALA A 478 26.67 -0.32 3.32
N PRO A 479 26.68 -1.64 3.37
CA PRO A 479 27.85 -2.38 2.94
C PRO A 479 28.01 -2.29 1.41
N VAL A 480 29.22 -1.96 0.97
CA VAL A 480 29.66 -2.02 -0.43
C VAL A 480 30.65 -3.18 -0.50
N ILE A 481 30.23 -4.29 -1.06
CA ILE A 481 30.97 -5.55 -1.01
C ILE A 481 31.35 -5.97 -2.42
N ALA A 482 32.66 -6.15 -2.68
CA ALA A 482 33.12 -6.83 -3.88
C ALA A 482 33.20 -8.33 -3.61
N VAL A 483 32.51 -9.12 -4.42
CA VAL A 483 32.32 -10.56 -4.21
C VAL A 483 32.33 -11.33 -5.54
N ARG A 484 32.76 -12.59 -5.52
CA ARG A 484 32.66 -13.47 -6.70
C ARG A 484 31.22 -13.80 -7.01
N ARG A 485 30.86 -13.90 -8.30
CA ARG A 485 29.51 -14.22 -8.78
C ARG A 485 28.90 -15.45 -8.09
N SER A 486 29.69 -16.51 -7.89
CA SER A 486 29.25 -17.76 -7.26
C SER A 486 28.91 -17.64 -5.77
N LEU A 487 29.26 -16.54 -5.12
CA LEU A 487 29.05 -16.32 -3.69
C LEU A 487 27.98 -15.27 -3.39
N VAL A 488 27.42 -14.59 -4.38
CA VAL A 488 26.43 -13.49 -4.21
C VAL A 488 25.28 -13.93 -3.30
N ASP A 489 24.60 -15.04 -3.63
CA ASP A 489 23.45 -15.52 -2.86
C ASP A 489 23.83 -15.91 -1.43
N LYS A 490 25.02 -16.49 -1.26
CA LYS A 490 25.54 -16.88 0.07
C LYS A 490 25.84 -15.65 0.93
N VAL A 491 26.44 -14.61 0.35
CA VAL A 491 26.72 -13.33 1.02
C VAL A 491 25.42 -12.64 1.40
N CYS A 492 24.46 -12.56 0.48
CA CYS A 492 23.13 -12.01 0.77
C CYS A 492 22.45 -12.74 1.93
N GLY A 493 22.43 -14.06 1.91
CA GLY A 493 21.82 -14.88 2.97
C GLY A 493 22.53 -14.76 4.32
N ARG A 494 23.89 -14.78 4.32
CA ARG A 494 24.70 -14.74 5.54
C ARG A 494 24.60 -13.41 6.30
N TYR A 495 24.57 -12.31 5.57
CA TYR A 495 24.56 -10.95 6.16
C TYR A 495 23.17 -10.30 6.14
N GLY A 496 22.13 -11.04 5.69
CA GLY A 496 20.76 -10.53 5.65
C GLY A 496 20.58 -9.33 4.71
N LEU A 497 21.31 -9.29 3.59
CA LEU A 497 21.29 -8.20 2.64
C LEU A 497 20.05 -8.34 1.73
N VAL A 498 18.93 -7.83 2.21
CA VAL A 498 17.67 -7.83 1.46
C VAL A 498 17.69 -6.63 0.51
N ASN A 499 17.38 -6.85 -0.78
CA ASN A 499 17.35 -5.82 -1.83
C ASN A 499 18.72 -5.15 -2.12
N ALA A 500 19.81 -5.93 -2.04
CA ALA A 500 21.12 -5.44 -2.48
C ALA A 500 21.08 -5.02 -3.95
N GLU A 501 21.72 -3.91 -4.26
CA GLU A 501 21.96 -3.47 -5.65
C GLU A 501 23.19 -4.21 -6.18
N ILE A 502 23.02 -4.97 -7.27
CA ILE A 502 24.07 -5.84 -7.79
C ILE A 502 24.60 -5.27 -9.10
N TYR A 503 25.90 -4.95 -9.12
CA TYR A 503 26.64 -4.52 -10.30
C TYR A 503 27.52 -5.68 -10.79
N ASP A 504 27.16 -6.26 -11.93
CA ASP A 504 27.95 -7.29 -12.59
C ASP A 504 28.93 -6.65 -13.58
N VAL A 505 30.20 -6.59 -13.18
CA VAL A 505 31.25 -5.88 -13.92
C VAL A 505 31.48 -6.47 -15.32
N ASP A 506 31.26 -7.77 -15.50
CA ASP A 506 31.46 -8.42 -16.80
C ASP A 506 30.39 -8.00 -17.82
N ASN A 507 29.19 -7.66 -17.35
CA ASN A 507 28.07 -7.19 -18.17
C ASN A 507 28.10 -5.66 -18.43
N ILE A 508 28.82 -4.88 -17.63
CA ILE A 508 28.88 -3.41 -17.71
C ILE A 508 29.98 -2.93 -18.68
N LYS A 509 30.91 -3.77 -19.04
CA LYS A 509 32.05 -3.45 -19.96
C LYS A 509 31.66 -2.93 -21.34
N VAL A 510 30.39 -2.94 -21.72
CA VAL A 510 29.90 -2.48 -23.04
C VAL A 510 29.59 -0.97 -23.08
N GLN A 511 29.56 -0.25 -21.95
CA GLN A 511 29.18 1.18 -21.91
C GLN A 511 30.18 2.14 -21.23
N ALA A 512 31.43 1.71 -20.99
CA ALA A 512 32.40 2.57 -20.36
C ALA A 512 33.46 3.03 -21.35
N VAL A 513 33.41 4.35 -21.63
CA VAL A 513 34.53 5.26 -21.91
C VAL A 513 35.00 5.38 -23.35
N GLU A 514 34.44 6.33 -24.08
CA GLU A 514 35.25 7.22 -24.90
C GLU A 514 35.84 8.32 -23.98
N PRO A 515 37.16 8.49 -23.94
CA PRO A 515 37.73 9.63 -23.23
C PRO A 515 37.38 10.90 -24.01
N ALA A 516 36.82 11.88 -23.35
CA ALA A 516 36.70 13.22 -23.86
C ALA A 516 38.14 13.75 -24.15
N VAL A 517 38.40 14.05 -25.39
CA VAL A 517 39.56 14.84 -25.87
C VAL A 517 39.27 16.31 -25.62
#